data_4cddd5265f2e91371b54419fda50f78a
#
_entry.id   4cddd5265f2e91371b54419fda50f78a
#
_cell.length_a   1.000
_cell.length_b   1.000
_cell.length_c   1.000
_cell.angle_alpha   90.00
_cell.angle_beta   90.00
_cell.angle_gamma   90.00
#
_symmetry.space_group_name_H-M   'P 1'
#
loop_
_entity.id
_entity.type
_entity.pdbx_description
1 polymer ?
#
loop_
_entity_poly.entity_id
_entity_poly.type
_entity_poly.pdbx_seq_one_letter_code
_entity_poly.pdbx_strand_id
1 'polypeptide(L)'
;MPPAPPLGFPPPPPGPPSNGAGITALVLGVIGLGCGFVPFLFWLTVLLGILALIFGIVGWSRARDGVATNKPMAIAGTVLGGIACVLSVVGLLLTVSFVREVKRDIDKETKELESSASADPSPSEEDDGRTKADSHILDFGKTARYANGLKVTVAQPEKTELSEHSAKEGYVAYMVVVTIDNGTDKTVDLDLTTVKARDGDGAGLERAYDFRKGVSFNQGITGRPHAGKSLTGTYVYLVPEKKAGDRMEISVEPGSITYKEAAWSGPVK
;
A
#
# COMPACT_ATOMS: atom_id res chain seq x y z
N MET A 1 -74.81 -30.79 -45.67
CA MET A 1 -74.29 -30.44 -44.33
C MET A 1 -72.88 -29.95 -44.50
N PRO A 2 -72.56 -28.70 -44.13
CA PRO A 2 -71.18 -28.25 -44.13
C PRO A 2 -70.39 -28.98 -43.03
N PRO A 3 -69.11 -29.30 -43.24
CA PRO A 3 -68.26 -29.95 -42.21
C PRO A 3 -68.08 -29.05 -40.98
N ALA A 4 -68.13 -29.68 -39.78
CA ALA A 4 -67.95 -28.98 -38.53
C ALA A 4 -66.51 -28.38 -38.43
N PRO A 5 -66.39 -27.17 -37.89
CA PRO A 5 -65.03 -26.57 -37.69
C PRO A 5 -64.17 -27.43 -36.75
N PRO A 6 -62.83 -27.53 -36.97
CA PRO A 6 -61.97 -28.31 -36.15
C PRO A 6 -61.99 -27.73 -34.71
N LEU A 7 -62.18 -28.59 -33.73
CA LEU A 7 -62.02 -28.25 -32.30
C LEU A 7 -60.60 -27.81 -32.05
N GLY A 8 -60.36 -26.47 -32.00
CA GLY A 8 -59.05 -25.90 -31.62
C GLY A 8 -58.70 -26.28 -30.17
N PHE A 9 -57.56 -26.87 -29.95
CA PHE A 9 -56.99 -27.06 -28.59
C PHE A 9 -56.92 -25.72 -27.91
N PRO A 10 -57.32 -25.61 -26.63
CA PRO A 10 -57.09 -24.37 -25.87
C PRO A 10 -55.56 -24.02 -25.87
N PRO A 11 -55.20 -22.72 -25.99
CA PRO A 11 -53.80 -22.31 -25.97
C PRO A 11 -53.13 -22.80 -24.67
N PRO A 12 -51.87 -23.25 -24.73
CA PRO A 12 -51.15 -23.70 -23.54
C PRO A 12 -51.10 -22.57 -22.49
N PRO A 13 -51.20 -22.91 -21.19
CA PRO A 13 -51.15 -21.91 -20.12
C PRO A 13 -49.86 -21.08 -20.21
N PRO A 14 -49.92 -19.78 -19.91
CA PRO A 14 -48.73 -18.91 -19.94
C PRO A 14 -47.64 -19.48 -18.98
N GLY A 15 -46.41 -19.57 -19.47
CA GLY A 15 -45.28 -20.07 -18.69
C GLY A 15 -45.01 -19.17 -17.47
N PRO A 16 -44.25 -19.67 -16.48
CA PRO A 16 -43.92 -18.89 -15.28
C PRO A 16 -43.17 -17.59 -15.65
N PRO A 17 -43.47 -16.46 -14.96
CA PRO A 17 -42.88 -15.16 -15.29
C PRO A 17 -41.33 -15.15 -15.10
N SER A 18 -40.61 -14.67 -16.08
CA SER A 18 -39.11 -14.63 -16.11
C SER A 18 -38.59 -13.37 -15.45
N ASN A 19 -38.61 -13.32 -14.11
CA ASN A 19 -38.24 -12.15 -13.31
C ASN A 19 -36.72 -12.07 -12.96
N GLY A 20 -35.92 -13.08 -13.29
CA GLY A 20 -34.50 -13.17 -12.87
C GLY A 20 -33.64 -11.98 -13.28
N ALA A 21 -33.77 -11.52 -14.54
CA ALA A 21 -32.94 -10.42 -15.05
C ALA A 21 -33.14 -9.09 -14.29
N GLY A 22 -34.35 -8.76 -13.90
CA GLY A 22 -34.66 -7.54 -13.15
C GLY A 22 -34.13 -7.59 -11.70
N ILE A 23 -34.20 -8.74 -11.05
CA ILE A 23 -33.66 -8.97 -9.70
C ILE A 23 -32.13 -8.89 -9.73
N THR A 24 -31.51 -9.56 -10.71
CA THR A 24 -30.02 -9.53 -10.87
C THR A 24 -29.53 -8.11 -11.12
N ALA A 25 -30.22 -7.32 -11.97
CA ALA A 25 -29.86 -5.92 -12.19
C ALA A 25 -29.91 -5.07 -10.92
N LEU A 26 -30.95 -5.26 -10.11
CA LEU A 26 -31.08 -4.54 -8.83
C LEU A 26 -29.96 -4.90 -7.86
N VAL A 27 -29.67 -6.17 -7.68
CA VAL A 27 -28.61 -6.66 -6.76
C VAL A 27 -27.24 -6.16 -7.20
N LEU A 28 -26.92 -6.27 -8.50
CA LEU A 28 -25.64 -5.78 -9.04
C LEU A 28 -25.53 -4.26 -8.93
N GLY A 29 -26.64 -3.53 -9.13
CA GLY A 29 -26.68 -2.07 -8.98
C GLY A 29 -26.42 -1.62 -7.55
N VAL A 30 -27.01 -2.26 -6.56
CA VAL A 30 -26.81 -1.95 -5.12
C VAL A 30 -25.38 -2.27 -4.68
N ILE A 31 -24.85 -3.44 -5.06
CA ILE A 31 -23.46 -3.82 -4.75
C ILE A 31 -22.48 -2.85 -5.43
N GLY A 32 -22.70 -2.54 -6.71
CA GLY A 32 -21.88 -1.60 -7.47
C GLY A 32 -21.87 -0.21 -6.83
N LEU A 33 -23.01 0.28 -6.36
CA LEU A 33 -23.11 1.56 -5.67
C LEU A 33 -22.30 1.53 -4.35
N GLY A 34 -22.41 0.47 -3.57
CA GLY A 34 -21.62 0.30 -2.32
C GLY A 34 -20.11 0.28 -2.58
N CYS A 35 -19.65 -0.42 -3.60
CA CYS A 35 -18.24 -0.46 -4.00
C CYS A 35 -17.72 0.91 -4.48
N GLY A 36 -18.59 1.78 -5.00
CA GLY A 36 -18.23 3.12 -5.49
C GLY A 36 -17.74 4.08 -4.40
N PHE A 37 -18.04 3.84 -3.13
CA PHE A 37 -17.55 4.64 -2.00
C PHE A 37 -16.13 4.27 -1.56
N VAL A 38 -15.58 3.15 -2.03
CA VAL A 38 -14.24 2.70 -1.64
C VAL A 38 -13.25 3.11 -2.73
N PRO A 39 -12.25 3.99 -2.42
CA PRO A 39 -11.16 4.31 -3.33
C PRO A 39 -10.47 3.01 -3.78
N PHE A 40 -10.00 2.96 -5.02
CA PHE A 40 -9.38 1.79 -5.67
C PHE A 40 -10.33 0.66 -6.10
N LEU A 41 -11.60 0.62 -5.66
CA LEU A 41 -12.60 -0.34 -6.16
C LEU A 41 -13.40 0.18 -7.38
N PHE A 42 -13.05 1.35 -7.92
CA PHE A 42 -13.78 1.97 -9.05
C PHE A 42 -13.86 1.07 -10.28
N TRP A 43 -12.82 0.27 -10.57
CA TRP A 43 -12.81 -0.68 -11.69
C TRP A 43 -13.87 -1.77 -11.51
N LEU A 44 -14.08 -2.26 -10.28
CA LEU A 44 -15.13 -3.23 -9.96
C LEU A 44 -16.52 -2.58 -10.07
N THR A 45 -16.65 -1.33 -9.62
CA THR A 45 -17.88 -0.55 -9.78
C THR A 45 -18.28 -0.35 -11.25
N VAL A 46 -17.31 -0.06 -12.14
CA VAL A 46 -17.54 0.02 -13.58
C VAL A 46 -18.10 -1.30 -14.12
N LEU A 47 -17.44 -2.40 -13.77
CA LEU A 47 -17.82 -3.73 -14.27
C LEU A 47 -19.21 -4.14 -13.79
N LEU A 48 -19.51 -3.94 -12.51
CA LEU A 48 -20.83 -4.21 -11.93
C LEU A 48 -21.91 -3.27 -12.49
N GLY A 49 -21.59 -2.00 -12.72
CA GLY A 49 -22.48 -1.01 -13.31
C GLY A 49 -22.89 -1.37 -14.75
N ILE A 50 -21.93 -1.78 -15.58
CA ILE A 50 -22.19 -2.25 -16.95
C ILE A 50 -23.06 -3.50 -16.94
N LEU A 51 -22.77 -4.48 -16.09
CA LEU A 51 -23.58 -5.68 -15.95
C LEU A 51 -25.01 -5.35 -15.48
N ALA A 52 -25.15 -4.44 -14.52
CA ALA A 52 -26.46 -3.99 -14.03
C ALA A 52 -27.26 -3.30 -15.14
N LEU A 53 -26.62 -2.48 -15.99
CA LEU A 53 -27.27 -1.87 -17.16
C LEU A 53 -27.75 -2.91 -18.19
N ILE A 54 -26.90 -3.87 -18.54
CA ILE A 54 -27.24 -4.93 -19.50
C ILE A 54 -28.44 -5.74 -18.99
N PHE A 55 -28.36 -6.24 -17.76
CA PHE A 55 -29.48 -7.01 -17.17
C PHE A 55 -30.73 -6.16 -16.94
N GLY A 56 -30.56 -4.87 -16.63
CA GLY A 56 -31.66 -3.92 -16.47
C GLY A 56 -32.42 -3.69 -17.79
N ILE A 57 -31.70 -3.46 -18.89
CA ILE A 57 -32.29 -3.29 -20.23
C ILE A 57 -32.98 -4.57 -20.67
N VAL A 58 -32.35 -5.74 -20.50
CA VAL A 58 -32.97 -7.04 -20.83
C VAL A 58 -34.20 -7.31 -19.97
N GLY A 59 -34.17 -7.00 -18.69
CA GLY A 59 -35.30 -7.12 -17.77
C GLY A 59 -36.45 -6.19 -18.16
N TRP A 60 -36.14 -4.95 -18.56
CA TRP A 60 -37.14 -4.00 -19.01
C TRP A 60 -37.79 -4.44 -20.34
N SER A 61 -37.00 -4.88 -21.31
CA SER A 61 -37.53 -5.43 -22.58
C SER A 61 -38.49 -6.58 -22.31
N ARG A 62 -38.10 -7.58 -21.51
CA ARG A 62 -38.96 -8.72 -21.16
C ARG A 62 -40.22 -8.32 -20.39
N ALA A 63 -40.15 -7.29 -19.57
CA ALA A 63 -41.31 -6.76 -18.85
C ALA A 63 -42.25 -5.98 -19.77
N ARG A 64 -41.71 -5.35 -20.83
CA ARG A 64 -42.52 -4.67 -21.88
C ARG A 64 -43.27 -5.68 -22.75
N ASP A 65 -42.62 -6.82 -23.02
CA ASP A 65 -43.21 -7.89 -23.84
C ASP A 65 -44.18 -8.78 -23.04
N GLY A 66 -44.46 -8.44 -21.76
CA GLY A 66 -45.42 -9.18 -20.92
C GLY A 66 -44.86 -10.50 -20.36
N VAL A 67 -43.56 -10.82 -20.59
CA VAL A 67 -42.92 -12.05 -20.16
C VAL A 67 -42.45 -11.96 -18.71
N ALA A 68 -42.26 -10.75 -18.15
CA ALA A 68 -41.87 -10.49 -16.77
C ALA A 68 -42.85 -9.53 -16.08
N THR A 69 -43.11 -9.78 -14.79
CA THR A 69 -44.05 -8.98 -13.99
C THR A 69 -43.35 -7.94 -13.09
N ASN A 70 -42.01 -7.95 -13.02
CA ASN A 70 -41.22 -7.11 -12.13
C ASN A 70 -40.62 -5.85 -12.77
N LYS A 71 -41.39 -5.18 -13.64
CA LYS A 71 -41.00 -3.94 -14.32
C LYS A 71 -40.40 -2.86 -13.41
N PRO A 72 -40.90 -2.59 -12.18
CA PRO A 72 -40.31 -1.60 -11.29
C PRO A 72 -38.86 -1.96 -10.86
N MET A 73 -38.58 -3.25 -10.62
CA MET A 73 -37.22 -3.70 -10.23
C MET A 73 -36.23 -3.57 -11.38
N ALA A 74 -36.65 -3.87 -12.62
CA ALA A 74 -35.83 -3.69 -13.80
C ALA A 74 -35.47 -2.21 -14.03
N ILE A 75 -36.42 -1.31 -13.87
CA ILE A 75 -36.19 0.14 -13.97
C ILE A 75 -35.25 0.61 -12.86
N ALA A 76 -35.49 0.22 -11.60
CA ALA A 76 -34.65 0.58 -10.48
C ALA A 76 -33.21 0.10 -10.68
N GLY A 77 -33.00 -1.15 -11.13
CA GLY A 77 -31.68 -1.70 -11.43
C GLY A 77 -30.93 -0.93 -12.53
N THR A 78 -31.67 -0.53 -13.59
CA THR A 78 -31.10 0.27 -14.70
C THR A 78 -30.68 1.67 -14.22
N VAL A 79 -31.49 2.33 -13.42
CA VAL A 79 -31.19 3.66 -12.86
C VAL A 79 -30.00 3.60 -11.92
N LEU A 80 -29.97 2.63 -11.01
CA LEU A 80 -28.84 2.43 -10.09
C LEU A 80 -27.54 2.09 -10.83
N GLY A 81 -27.61 1.24 -11.85
CA GLY A 81 -26.47 0.94 -12.72
C GLY A 81 -25.95 2.18 -13.46
N GLY A 82 -26.85 3.03 -13.96
CA GLY A 82 -26.48 4.32 -14.57
C GLY A 82 -25.78 5.26 -13.61
N ILE A 83 -26.30 5.41 -12.39
CA ILE A 83 -25.69 6.23 -11.33
C ILE A 83 -24.31 5.67 -10.96
N ALA A 84 -24.17 4.35 -10.81
CA ALA A 84 -22.89 3.71 -10.51
C ALA A 84 -21.85 3.98 -11.61
N CYS A 85 -22.23 3.96 -12.88
CA CYS A 85 -21.34 4.32 -13.99
C CYS A 85 -20.88 5.77 -13.94
N VAL A 86 -21.78 6.72 -13.63
CA VAL A 86 -21.42 8.14 -13.49
C VAL A 86 -20.45 8.34 -12.32
N LEU A 87 -20.75 7.73 -11.16
CA LEU A 87 -19.87 7.81 -9.98
C LEU A 87 -18.50 7.18 -10.24
N SER A 88 -18.42 6.11 -11.03
CA SER A 88 -17.14 5.49 -11.37
C SER A 88 -16.28 6.39 -12.27
N VAL A 89 -16.88 7.15 -13.19
CA VAL A 89 -16.16 8.14 -14.00
C VAL A 89 -15.62 9.27 -13.13
N VAL A 90 -16.42 9.77 -12.19
CA VAL A 90 -15.98 10.77 -11.21
C VAL A 90 -14.83 10.22 -10.36
N GLY A 91 -14.95 9.00 -9.84
CA GLY A 91 -13.92 8.31 -9.07
C GLY A 91 -12.61 8.14 -9.85
N LEU A 92 -12.70 7.81 -11.15
CA LEU A 92 -11.54 7.72 -12.04
C LEU A 92 -10.85 9.08 -12.21
N LEU A 93 -11.63 10.14 -12.44
CA LEU A 93 -11.08 11.50 -12.58
C LEU A 93 -10.38 11.96 -11.30
N LEU A 94 -10.98 11.71 -10.13
CA LEU A 94 -10.37 12.03 -8.84
C LEU A 94 -9.08 11.22 -8.61
N THR A 95 -9.08 9.92 -8.93
CA THR A 95 -7.90 9.07 -8.82
C THR A 95 -6.78 9.54 -9.76
N VAL A 96 -7.10 9.87 -11.00
CA VAL A 96 -6.11 10.40 -11.97
C VAL A 96 -5.55 11.75 -11.51
N SER A 97 -6.39 12.63 -10.94
CA SER A 97 -5.95 13.92 -10.40
C SER A 97 -5.01 13.72 -9.22
N PHE A 98 -5.35 12.83 -8.28
CA PHE A 98 -4.52 12.49 -7.13
C PHE A 98 -3.17 11.88 -7.54
N VAL A 99 -3.18 10.91 -8.48
CA VAL A 99 -1.94 10.31 -9.01
C VAL A 99 -1.07 11.35 -9.73
N ARG A 100 -1.67 12.28 -10.47
CA ARG A 100 -0.93 13.37 -11.14
C ARG A 100 -0.30 14.33 -10.13
N GLU A 101 -0.97 14.61 -9.03
CA GLU A 101 -0.46 15.48 -7.97
C GLU A 101 0.71 14.81 -7.25
N VAL A 102 0.56 13.56 -6.83
CA VAL A 102 1.64 12.74 -6.26
C VAL A 102 2.83 12.61 -7.24
N LYS A 103 2.56 12.38 -8.52
CA LYS A 103 3.62 12.30 -9.53
C LYS A 103 4.32 13.63 -9.74
N ARG A 104 3.60 14.77 -9.71
CA ARG A 104 4.21 16.12 -9.81
C ARG A 104 5.12 16.41 -8.63
N ASP A 105 4.74 15.95 -7.44
CA ASP A 105 5.56 16.15 -6.24
C ASP A 105 6.82 15.27 -6.31
N ILE A 106 6.70 14.02 -6.74
CA ILE A 106 7.85 13.12 -7.00
C ILE A 106 8.74 13.68 -8.13
N ASP A 107 8.17 14.15 -9.25
CA ASP A 107 8.93 14.70 -10.39
C ASP A 107 9.62 16.03 -10.03
N LYS A 108 9.06 16.84 -9.14
CA LYS A 108 9.71 18.04 -8.59
C LYS A 108 10.91 17.65 -7.73
N GLU A 109 10.71 16.72 -6.82
CA GLU A 109 11.76 16.21 -5.93
C GLU A 109 12.90 15.55 -6.73
N THR A 110 12.59 14.82 -7.80
CA THR A 110 13.59 14.22 -8.71
C THR A 110 14.33 15.28 -9.54
N LYS A 111 13.62 16.28 -10.05
CA LYS A 111 14.27 17.40 -10.80
C LYS A 111 15.12 18.29 -9.91
N GLU A 112 14.73 18.50 -8.67
CA GLU A 112 15.53 19.23 -7.69
C GLU A 112 16.80 18.44 -7.35
N LEU A 113 16.72 17.12 -7.26
CA LEU A 113 17.88 16.23 -7.07
C LEU A 113 18.83 16.24 -8.30
N GLU A 114 18.30 16.24 -9.53
CA GLU A 114 19.11 16.32 -10.75
C GLU A 114 19.72 17.72 -10.98
N SER A 115 19.00 18.78 -10.62
CA SER A 115 19.50 20.16 -10.66
C SER A 115 20.56 20.43 -9.60
N SER A 116 20.50 19.75 -8.45
CA SER A 116 21.47 19.86 -7.36
C SER A 116 22.78 19.10 -7.63
N ALA A 117 22.79 18.18 -8.61
CA ALA A 117 24.02 17.48 -9.03
C ALA A 117 24.98 18.36 -9.86
N SER A 118 24.61 19.58 -10.23
CA SER A 118 25.42 20.48 -11.08
C SER A 118 25.77 21.83 -10.43
N ALA A 119 25.48 22.04 -9.16
CA ALA A 119 25.85 23.26 -8.45
C ALA A 119 26.40 22.92 -7.06
N ASP A 120 27.53 23.56 -6.74
CA ASP A 120 28.23 23.55 -5.46
C ASP A 120 27.28 23.70 -4.25
N PRO A 121 27.34 22.86 -3.20
CA PRO A 121 26.29 22.74 -2.20
C PRO A 121 26.29 23.89 -1.20
N SER A 122 25.30 24.76 -1.36
CA SER A 122 24.81 25.54 -0.22
C SER A 122 23.41 25.06 0.12
N PRO A 123 23.17 24.46 1.28
CA PRO A 123 21.87 23.88 1.60
C PRO A 123 20.90 24.97 2.07
N SER A 124 19.93 25.30 1.21
CA SER A 124 18.71 25.93 1.69
C SER A 124 17.79 24.83 2.28
N GLU A 125 17.81 24.74 3.58
CA GLU A 125 17.00 23.81 4.37
C GLU A 125 15.54 24.27 4.36
N GLU A 126 14.65 23.59 3.63
CA GLU A 126 13.23 23.69 3.93
C GLU A 126 12.97 23.02 5.28
N ASP A 127 12.60 23.83 6.27
CA ASP A 127 12.18 23.37 7.60
C ASP A 127 10.80 22.73 7.49
N ASP A 128 10.77 21.40 7.33
CA ASP A 128 9.54 20.60 7.33
C ASP A 128 8.98 20.34 8.75
N GLY A 129 9.53 21.02 9.77
CA GLY A 129 9.11 20.91 11.16
C GLY A 129 9.55 19.62 11.86
N ARG A 130 10.28 18.72 11.21
CA ARG A 130 10.81 17.51 11.83
C ARG A 130 12.18 17.75 12.48
N THR A 131 12.42 17.12 13.62
CA THR A 131 13.68 17.22 14.34
C THR A 131 14.79 16.50 13.58
N LYS A 132 15.84 17.23 13.19
CA LYS A 132 17.04 16.71 12.52
C LYS A 132 18.05 16.12 13.51
N ALA A 133 18.83 15.14 13.05
CA ALA A 133 20.05 14.70 13.71
C ALA A 133 21.21 15.71 13.46
N ASP A 134 22.20 15.70 14.32
CA ASP A 134 23.36 16.61 14.30
C ASP A 134 24.38 16.33 13.17
N SER A 135 24.25 15.22 12.45
CA SER A 135 25.08 14.88 11.31
C SER A 135 24.33 14.04 10.28
N HIS A 136 24.69 14.20 8.98
CA HIS A 136 23.99 13.56 7.87
C HIS A 136 24.39 12.08 7.69
N ILE A 137 25.67 11.76 7.74
CA ILE A 137 26.18 10.38 7.62
C ILE A 137 27.22 10.14 8.72
N LEU A 138 27.08 9.06 9.46
CA LEU A 138 27.93 8.64 10.57
C LEU A 138 28.64 7.33 10.24
N ASP A 139 29.75 7.07 10.90
CA ASP A 139 30.32 5.72 10.94
C ASP A 139 29.49 4.82 11.86
N PHE A 140 29.49 3.52 11.61
CA PHE A 140 28.86 2.55 12.51
C PHE A 140 29.44 2.64 13.94
N GLY A 141 28.57 2.47 14.92
CA GLY A 141 28.88 2.63 16.32
C GLY A 141 28.85 4.09 16.83
N LYS A 142 28.73 5.08 15.95
CA LYS A 142 28.50 6.48 16.34
C LYS A 142 27.02 6.72 16.60
N THR A 143 26.75 7.74 17.43
CA THR A 143 25.40 8.10 17.86
C THR A 143 24.95 9.38 17.20
N ALA A 144 23.86 9.32 16.44
CA ALA A 144 23.13 10.50 15.98
C ALA A 144 22.35 11.11 17.14
N ARG A 145 22.44 12.44 17.29
CA ARG A 145 21.78 13.18 18.36
C ARG A 145 20.77 14.13 17.76
N TYR A 146 19.56 14.10 18.28
CA TYR A 146 18.50 15.02 17.91
C TYR A 146 18.39 16.14 18.95
N ALA A 147 18.02 17.33 18.52
CA ALA A 147 17.99 18.53 19.37
C ALA A 147 17.12 18.39 20.62
N ASN A 148 16.10 17.53 20.58
CA ASN A 148 15.21 17.27 21.73
C ASN A 148 15.75 16.22 22.71
N GLY A 149 16.95 15.66 22.48
CA GLY A 149 17.58 14.68 23.36
C GLY A 149 17.43 13.22 22.93
N LEU A 150 16.65 12.90 21.86
CA LEU A 150 16.63 11.54 21.30
C LEU A 150 18.00 11.20 20.72
N LYS A 151 18.42 9.95 20.89
CA LYS A 151 19.69 9.45 20.36
C LYS A 151 19.47 8.13 19.63
N VAL A 152 20.14 7.96 18.51
CA VAL A 152 20.09 6.73 17.70
C VAL A 152 21.49 6.23 17.46
N THR A 153 21.73 4.96 17.70
CA THR A 153 23.02 4.31 17.45
C THR A 153 22.80 3.07 16.61
N VAL A 154 23.54 2.95 15.52
CA VAL A 154 23.59 1.74 14.70
C VAL A 154 24.92 1.07 14.96
N ALA A 155 24.89 -0.15 15.48
CA ALA A 155 26.09 -0.94 15.72
C ALA A 155 26.74 -1.37 14.38
N GLN A 156 28.02 -1.74 14.44
CA GLN A 156 28.70 -2.35 13.29
C GLN A 156 27.91 -3.58 12.81
N PRO A 157 27.53 -3.66 11.53
CA PRO A 157 26.89 -4.84 11.00
C PRO A 157 27.80 -6.06 11.09
N GLU A 158 27.25 -7.18 11.57
CA GLU A 158 27.99 -8.43 11.76
C GLU A 158 27.41 -9.53 10.89
N LYS A 159 28.28 -10.35 10.30
CA LYS A 159 27.87 -11.52 9.55
C LYS A 159 27.11 -12.48 10.46
N THR A 160 26.00 -13.02 9.98
CA THR A 160 25.17 -13.97 10.72
C THR A 160 24.74 -15.13 9.85
N GLU A 161 24.44 -16.25 10.47
CA GLU A 161 23.90 -17.42 9.79
C GLU A 161 22.36 -17.42 9.87
N LEU A 162 21.72 -17.77 8.80
CA LEU A 162 20.28 -18.00 8.73
C LEU A 162 19.98 -19.51 8.70
N SER A 163 18.75 -19.88 9.05
CA SER A 163 18.27 -21.25 8.83
C SER A 163 18.22 -21.54 7.33
N GLU A 164 18.29 -22.82 6.95
CA GLU A 164 18.21 -23.28 5.56
C GLU A 164 17.00 -22.72 4.80
N HIS A 165 15.86 -22.53 5.51
CA HIS A 165 14.64 -21.99 4.94
C HIS A 165 14.66 -20.47 4.71
N SER A 166 15.54 -19.77 5.40
CA SER A 166 15.68 -18.30 5.33
C SER A 166 16.94 -17.87 4.61
N ALA A 167 17.91 -18.79 4.43
CA ALA A 167 19.10 -18.55 3.66
C ALA A 167 18.78 -18.46 2.16
N LYS A 168 19.51 -17.58 1.46
CA LYS A 168 19.37 -17.38 0.02
C LYS A 168 20.71 -17.65 -0.65
N GLU A 169 20.75 -18.55 -1.62
CA GLU A 169 21.97 -18.91 -2.34
C GLU A 169 22.57 -17.68 -3.03
N GLY A 170 23.89 -17.51 -2.92
CA GLY A 170 24.63 -16.36 -3.45
C GLY A 170 24.50 -15.07 -2.63
N TYR A 171 23.99 -15.17 -1.39
CA TYR A 171 23.87 -14.04 -0.45
C TYR A 171 24.47 -14.36 0.90
N VAL A 172 25.01 -13.32 1.53
CA VAL A 172 25.48 -13.32 2.92
C VAL A 172 24.54 -12.49 3.76
N ALA A 173 24.18 -13.00 4.93
CA ALA A 173 23.32 -12.28 5.87
C ALA A 173 24.16 -11.44 6.84
N TYR A 174 23.76 -10.18 7.04
CA TYR A 174 24.34 -9.28 8.03
C TYR A 174 23.29 -8.84 9.03
N MET A 175 23.60 -8.99 10.30
CA MET A 175 22.78 -8.53 11.42
C MET A 175 23.14 -7.09 11.75
N VAL A 176 22.13 -6.24 11.84
CA VAL A 176 22.21 -4.82 12.19
C VAL A 176 21.44 -4.62 13.49
N VAL A 177 22.11 -4.07 14.51
CA VAL A 177 21.49 -3.72 15.78
C VAL A 177 21.33 -2.20 15.85
N VAL A 178 20.10 -1.75 16.06
CA VAL A 178 19.76 -0.33 16.20
C VAL A 178 19.25 -0.09 17.61
N THR A 179 19.83 0.87 18.31
CA THR A 179 19.39 1.29 19.64
C THR A 179 18.91 2.73 19.58
N ILE A 180 17.72 2.99 20.13
CA ILE A 180 17.16 4.32 20.29
C ILE A 180 17.01 4.62 21.78
N ASP A 181 17.72 5.66 22.25
CA ASP A 181 17.68 6.15 23.62
C ASP A 181 16.76 7.37 23.68
N ASN A 182 15.70 7.27 24.46
CA ASN A 182 14.83 8.42 24.71
C ASN A 182 15.42 9.31 25.81
N GLY A 183 16.29 10.22 25.43
CA GLY A 183 16.82 11.27 26.30
C GLY A 183 15.95 12.52 26.39
N THR A 184 14.70 12.46 25.84
CA THR A 184 13.74 13.55 25.97
C THR A 184 13.05 13.52 27.35
N ASP A 185 12.30 14.56 27.67
CA ASP A 185 11.49 14.68 28.89
C ASP A 185 10.11 13.98 28.79
N LYS A 186 9.78 13.38 27.65
CA LYS A 186 8.47 12.81 27.34
C LYS A 186 8.58 11.37 26.83
N THR A 187 7.44 10.68 26.81
CA THR A 187 7.30 9.42 26.08
C THR A 187 7.36 9.69 24.57
N VAL A 188 8.18 8.94 23.85
CA VAL A 188 8.32 9.05 22.39
C VAL A 188 7.66 7.85 21.73
N ASP A 189 6.87 8.09 20.68
CA ASP A 189 6.25 7.02 19.89
C ASP A 189 7.21 6.55 18.79
N LEU A 190 7.65 5.30 18.87
CA LEU A 190 8.58 4.66 17.92
C LEU A 190 7.93 3.52 17.12
N ASP A 191 6.60 3.35 17.18
CA ASP A 191 5.90 2.25 16.51
C ASP A 191 6.10 2.24 14.98
N LEU A 192 6.33 3.42 14.37
CA LEU A 192 6.55 3.58 12.94
C LEU A 192 8.04 3.83 12.58
N THR A 193 8.97 3.41 13.42
CA THR A 193 10.40 3.51 13.11
C THR A 193 10.75 2.70 11.86
N THR A 194 11.35 3.36 10.88
CA THR A 194 11.79 2.75 9.64
C THR A 194 13.31 2.57 9.64
N VAL A 195 13.77 1.37 9.30
CA VAL A 195 15.19 1.06 9.10
C VAL A 195 15.38 0.45 7.70
N LYS A 196 16.23 1.08 6.90
CA LYS A 196 16.55 0.67 5.53
C LYS A 196 18.04 0.39 5.41
N ALA A 197 18.40 -0.52 4.52
CA ALA A 197 19.80 -0.80 4.19
C ALA A 197 20.02 -0.69 2.68
N ARG A 198 21.18 -0.15 2.29
CA ARG A 198 21.68 -0.09 0.92
C ARG A 198 23.09 -0.63 0.85
N ASP A 199 23.46 -1.18 -0.30
CA ASP A 199 24.85 -1.54 -0.58
C ASP A 199 25.70 -0.31 -0.94
N GLY A 200 27.01 -0.51 -1.18
CA GLY A 200 27.93 0.56 -1.52
C GLY A 200 27.63 1.30 -2.83
N ASP A 201 26.81 0.72 -3.69
CA ASP A 201 26.34 1.33 -4.96
C ASP A 201 24.97 2.01 -4.80
N GLY A 202 24.40 2.03 -3.58
CA GLY A 202 23.12 2.64 -3.26
C GLY A 202 21.90 1.75 -3.54
N ALA A 203 22.08 0.50 -3.98
CA ALA A 203 20.98 -0.42 -4.20
C ALA A 203 20.39 -0.91 -2.87
N GLY A 204 19.05 -0.93 -2.76
CA GLY A 204 18.36 -1.40 -1.57
C GLY A 204 18.62 -2.88 -1.30
N LEU A 205 18.91 -3.21 -0.04
CA LEU A 205 19.14 -4.58 0.40
C LEU A 205 17.85 -5.23 0.90
N GLU A 206 17.67 -6.49 0.56
CA GLU A 206 16.52 -7.29 0.99
C GLU A 206 16.63 -7.62 2.48
N ARG A 207 15.53 -7.44 3.21
CA ARG A 207 15.43 -7.82 4.62
C ARG A 207 15.13 -9.31 4.73
N ALA A 208 15.95 -10.06 5.48
CA ALA A 208 15.71 -11.46 5.77
C ALA A 208 14.93 -11.64 7.08
N TYR A 209 14.08 -12.65 7.14
CA TYR A 209 13.33 -13.05 8.32
C TYR A 209 13.70 -14.49 8.67
N ASP A 210 14.09 -14.74 9.92
CA ASP A 210 14.38 -16.07 10.41
C ASP A 210 13.60 -16.32 11.72
N PHE A 211 12.82 -17.37 11.74
CA PHE A 211 11.91 -17.72 12.84
C PHE A 211 12.42 -18.90 13.66
N ARG A 212 13.73 -19.13 13.69
CA ARG A 212 14.31 -20.20 14.54
C ARG A 212 13.92 -20.02 16.00
N LYS A 213 13.58 -21.12 16.65
CA LYS A 213 13.23 -21.13 18.08
C LYS A 213 14.42 -20.64 18.92
N GLY A 214 14.19 -19.63 19.74
CA GLY A 214 15.21 -19.05 20.64
C GLY A 214 16.12 -17.98 20.03
N VAL A 215 15.92 -17.60 18.75
CA VAL A 215 16.66 -16.52 18.10
C VAL A 215 15.67 -15.44 17.68
N SER A 216 15.82 -14.26 18.26
CA SER A 216 15.00 -13.08 17.92
C SER A 216 15.65 -12.29 16.80
N PHE A 217 15.61 -12.81 15.57
CA PHE A 217 15.94 -12.03 14.39
C PHE A 217 14.74 -11.16 13.96
N ASN A 218 15.03 -9.93 13.53
CA ASN A 218 14.02 -9.00 13.02
C ASN A 218 12.94 -8.56 14.01
N GLN A 219 13.26 -8.50 15.30
CA GLN A 219 12.46 -7.69 16.21
C GLN A 219 12.76 -6.23 15.90
N GLY A 220 11.93 -5.64 15.03
CA GLY A 220 11.97 -4.21 14.72
C GLY A 220 11.76 -3.38 15.99
N ILE A 221 12.19 -2.13 15.95
CA ILE A 221 11.88 -1.18 17.02
C ILE A 221 10.41 -0.86 16.98
N THR A 222 9.69 -1.21 18.05
CA THR A 222 8.29 -0.87 18.28
C THR A 222 8.09 -0.54 19.74
N GLY A 223 7.20 0.39 20.04
CA GLY A 223 6.84 0.75 21.39
C GLY A 223 7.05 2.23 21.71
N ARG A 224 6.74 2.58 22.95
CA ARG A 224 6.73 3.95 23.44
C ARG A 224 7.59 4.09 24.68
N PRO A 225 8.92 4.23 24.53
CA PRO A 225 9.81 4.38 25.67
C PRO A 225 9.54 5.68 26.41
N HIS A 226 9.45 5.59 27.74
CA HIS A 226 9.42 6.75 28.62
C HIS A 226 10.78 7.44 28.63
N ALA A 227 10.83 8.67 29.17
CA ALA A 227 12.06 9.44 29.37
C ALA A 227 13.16 8.58 30.04
N GLY A 228 14.36 8.61 29.49
CA GLY A 228 15.53 7.86 29.97
C GLY A 228 15.50 6.36 29.68
N LYS A 229 14.55 5.85 28.89
CA LYS A 229 14.49 4.44 28.48
C LYS A 229 14.95 4.27 27.04
N SER A 230 15.48 3.09 26.75
CA SER A 230 15.98 2.72 25.42
C SER A 230 15.17 1.57 24.82
N LEU A 231 15.06 1.54 23.51
CA LEU A 231 14.60 0.39 22.73
C LEU A 231 15.70 -0.07 21.79
N THR A 232 15.82 -1.38 21.63
CA THR A 232 16.78 -1.99 20.71
C THR A 232 16.04 -2.89 19.75
N GLY A 233 16.32 -2.74 18.46
CA GLY A 233 15.81 -3.60 17.39
C GLY A 233 16.94 -4.29 16.66
N THR A 234 16.67 -5.49 16.18
CA THR A 234 17.60 -6.29 15.39
C THR A 234 17.02 -6.50 14.00
N TYR A 235 17.83 -6.26 12.98
CA TYR A 235 17.46 -6.37 11.57
C TYR A 235 18.48 -7.23 10.85
N VAL A 236 18.05 -8.04 9.89
CA VAL A 236 18.96 -8.84 9.07
C VAL A 236 18.74 -8.49 7.60
N TYR A 237 19.84 -8.21 6.91
CA TYR A 237 19.84 -7.88 5.50
C TYR A 237 20.68 -8.85 4.69
N LEU A 238 20.21 -9.18 3.49
CA LEU A 238 20.90 -10.03 2.55
C LEU A 238 21.77 -9.19 1.60
N VAL A 239 23.06 -9.43 1.63
CA VAL A 239 24.04 -8.78 0.76
C VAL A 239 24.50 -9.81 -0.28
N PRO A 240 24.50 -9.49 -1.58
CA PRO A 240 25.05 -10.38 -2.60
C PRO A 240 26.49 -10.77 -2.25
N GLU A 241 26.84 -12.02 -2.39
CA GLU A 241 28.16 -12.57 -1.97
C GLU A 241 29.33 -11.82 -2.62
N LYS A 242 29.14 -11.34 -3.86
CA LYS A 242 30.13 -10.53 -4.59
C LYS A 242 30.44 -9.18 -3.95
N LYS A 243 29.54 -8.69 -3.07
CA LYS A 243 29.61 -7.42 -2.36
C LYS A 243 29.78 -7.61 -0.84
N ALA A 244 29.93 -8.86 -0.39
CA ALA A 244 30.17 -9.18 1.01
C ALA A 244 31.51 -8.58 1.46
N GLY A 245 31.45 -7.76 2.53
CA GLY A 245 32.63 -7.02 3.01
C GLY A 245 32.78 -5.60 2.45
N ASP A 246 32.00 -5.22 1.45
CA ASP A 246 31.95 -3.86 0.93
C ASP A 246 31.26 -2.88 1.91
N ARG A 247 31.08 -1.65 1.48
CA ARG A 247 30.34 -0.65 2.26
C ARG A 247 28.84 -0.97 2.29
N MET A 248 28.25 -0.74 3.44
CA MET A 248 26.80 -0.74 3.63
C MET A 248 26.37 0.61 4.20
N GLU A 249 25.21 1.07 3.82
CA GLU A 249 24.54 2.24 4.40
C GLU A 249 23.27 1.77 5.10
N ILE A 250 23.09 2.20 6.34
CA ILE A 250 21.89 1.97 7.13
C ILE A 250 21.27 3.32 7.44
N SER A 251 20.02 3.51 7.07
CA SER A 251 19.26 4.70 7.44
C SER A 251 18.15 4.37 8.42
N VAL A 252 17.99 5.23 9.41
CA VAL A 252 16.99 5.09 10.47
C VAL A 252 16.17 6.37 10.56
N GLU A 253 14.85 6.24 10.43
CA GLU A 253 13.88 7.30 10.68
C GLU A 253 13.07 6.93 11.92
N PRO A 254 13.35 7.54 13.09
CA PRO A 254 12.63 7.26 14.33
C PRO A 254 11.23 7.85 14.30
N GLY A 255 10.18 7.03 14.39
CA GLY A 255 8.79 7.50 14.36
C GLY A 255 8.48 8.40 13.15
N SER A 256 7.58 8.04 12.31
CA SER A 256 7.44 8.47 10.90
C SER A 256 7.29 9.98 10.61
N ILE A 257 6.92 10.81 11.57
CA ILE A 257 6.57 12.23 11.31
C ILE A 257 7.31 13.23 12.22
N THR A 258 8.06 12.76 13.20
CA THR A 258 8.66 13.63 14.22
C THR A 258 10.15 13.89 13.97
N TYR A 259 10.84 12.90 13.40
CA TYR A 259 12.30 12.93 13.25
C TYR A 259 12.70 12.75 11.79
N LYS A 260 13.74 13.47 11.36
CA LYS A 260 14.36 13.22 10.05
C LYS A 260 15.25 11.98 10.11
N GLU A 261 15.41 11.35 8.97
CA GLU A 261 16.31 10.21 8.77
C GLU A 261 17.75 10.58 9.14
N ALA A 262 18.42 9.68 9.82
CA ALA A 262 19.87 9.70 10.01
C ALA A 262 20.49 8.46 9.37
N ALA A 263 21.71 8.58 8.83
CA ALA A 263 22.37 7.50 8.11
C ALA A 263 23.73 7.13 8.71
N TRP A 264 24.06 5.86 8.62
CA TRP A 264 25.37 5.29 8.99
C TRP A 264 25.94 4.56 7.80
N SER A 265 27.22 4.75 7.52
CA SER A 265 27.87 4.08 6.40
C SER A 265 29.29 3.65 6.78
N GLY A 266 29.64 2.45 6.35
CA GLY A 266 30.97 1.90 6.59
C GLY A 266 31.16 0.52 6.00
N PRO A 267 32.38 -0.03 6.05
CA PRO A 267 32.63 -1.41 5.63
C PRO A 267 31.92 -2.37 6.58
N VAL A 268 31.41 -3.47 6.08
CA VAL A 268 30.81 -4.56 6.87
C VAL A 268 31.86 -5.66 7.13
N LYS A 269 31.76 -6.35 8.27
CA LYS A 269 32.74 -7.37 8.70
C LYS A 269 32.14 -8.78 8.67
#